data_00e01d69cc5eef71b4bda2d70c30d4a3
#
_entry.id   00e01d69cc5eef71b4bda2d70c30d4a3
#
_cell.length_a   1.000
_cell.length_b   1.000
_cell.length_c   1.000
_cell.angle_alpha   90.00
_cell.angle_beta   90.00
_cell.angle_gamma   90.00
#
_symmetry.space_group_name_H-M   'P 1'
#
loop_
_entity.id
_entity.type
_entity.pdbx_description
1 polymer ?
#
loop_
_entity_poly.entity_id
_entity_poly.type
_entity_poly.pdbx_seq_one_letter_code
_entity_poly.pdbx_strand_id
1 'polypeptide(L)'
;MKPFQVQQLLNEARTDDGKPLGAGTAAQLRYIVRAIFEQAEINGLIVASPCRNLEMPVARKKERRSLTHEEEDIIRKVAEYHYAGPWVLLMLDCGLRRGETVPIGWQDVKGGLLQISRSVEYKSDCNQPTLKDTKTAAGVRFVPLPDELAAMLDKKSRYFFHRKDGRMLTATGLRRMWASFHRACDRAAGAEIYRNKIITHAFDPSITPHYLRHTYCSNLRRQGVDLKTAQYLMGHSDIATTANIYSHVTEDDIREMQEAKDAAD
;
A
#
# COMPACT_ATOMS: atom_id res chain seq x y z
N MET A 1 -27.89 15.22 23.07
CA MET A 1 -26.82 15.93 22.34
C MET A 1 -27.44 16.67 21.16
N LYS A 2 -27.05 17.95 20.92
CA LYS A 2 -27.57 18.78 19.82
C LYS A 2 -26.67 18.63 18.58
N PRO A 3 -27.15 18.88 17.33
CA PRO A 3 -26.36 18.73 16.11
C PRO A 3 -25.04 19.50 16.14
N PHE A 4 -25.01 20.72 16.66
CA PHE A 4 -23.78 21.51 16.73
C PHE A 4 -22.72 20.88 17.64
N GLN A 5 -23.09 20.18 18.71
CA GLN A 5 -22.14 19.49 19.59
C GLN A 5 -21.48 18.29 18.91
N VAL A 6 -22.25 17.58 18.07
CA VAL A 6 -21.70 16.49 17.26
C VAL A 6 -20.75 17.04 16.20
N GLN A 7 -21.12 18.15 15.55
CA GLN A 7 -20.26 18.82 14.57
C GLN A 7 -18.97 19.33 15.21
N GLN A 8 -19.05 19.92 16.39
CA GLN A 8 -17.88 20.37 17.14
C GLN A 8 -16.94 19.20 17.47
N LEU A 9 -17.47 18.06 17.96
CA LEU A 9 -16.70 16.85 18.24
C LEU A 9 -15.94 16.36 17.00
N LEU A 10 -16.59 16.35 15.83
CA LEU A 10 -15.94 15.95 14.57
C LEU A 10 -14.85 16.95 14.13
N ASN A 11 -15.07 18.24 14.33
CA ASN A 11 -14.11 19.28 13.96
C ASN A 11 -12.88 19.31 14.89
N GLU A 12 -13.07 18.98 16.16
CA GLU A 12 -12.04 18.99 17.21
C GLU A 12 -11.31 17.65 17.33
N ALA A 13 -11.81 16.59 16.69
CA ALA A 13 -11.19 15.28 16.75
C ALA A 13 -9.74 15.31 16.20
N ARG A 14 -8.81 14.75 16.98
CA ARG A 14 -7.37 14.71 16.68
C ARG A 14 -6.85 13.30 16.83
N THR A 15 -5.69 13.04 16.26
CA THR A 15 -4.88 11.84 16.52
C THR A 15 -4.23 11.92 17.91
N ASP A 16 -3.68 10.79 18.40
CA ASP A 16 -3.02 10.73 19.72
C ASP A 16 -1.83 11.71 19.83
N ASP A 17 -1.22 12.08 18.72
CA ASP A 17 -0.15 13.07 18.62
C ASP A 17 -0.66 14.52 18.38
N GLY A 18 -1.97 14.75 18.53
CA GLY A 18 -2.60 16.07 18.46
C GLY A 18 -2.83 16.64 17.06
N LYS A 19 -2.53 15.87 15.98
CA LYS A 19 -2.73 16.34 14.62
C LYS A 19 -4.19 16.20 14.16
N PRO A 20 -4.65 17.02 13.21
CA PRO A 20 -5.97 16.85 12.60
C PRO A 20 -6.12 15.47 11.98
N LEU A 21 -7.34 14.89 12.07
CA LEU A 21 -7.62 13.62 11.41
C LEU A 21 -7.50 13.74 9.88
N GLY A 22 -6.93 12.71 9.26
CA GLY A 22 -6.95 12.59 7.81
C GLY A 22 -8.39 12.37 7.29
N ALA A 23 -8.66 12.77 6.03
CA ALA A 23 -9.99 12.73 5.42
C ALA A 23 -10.68 11.36 5.55
N GLY A 24 -9.95 10.25 5.34
CA GLY A 24 -10.51 8.90 5.47
C GLY A 24 -10.92 8.56 6.90
N THR A 25 -10.09 8.91 7.88
CA THR A 25 -10.38 8.67 9.31
C THR A 25 -11.53 9.53 9.77
N ALA A 26 -11.59 10.81 9.36
CA ALA A 26 -12.70 11.71 9.68
C ALA A 26 -14.03 11.19 9.09
N ALA A 27 -14.02 10.69 7.84
CA ALA A 27 -15.19 10.07 7.21
C ALA A 27 -15.66 8.81 7.96
N GLN A 28 -14.72 7.97 8.38
CA GLN A 28 -15.03 6.77 9.16
C GLN A 28 -15.60 7.12 10.55
N LEU A 29 -15.03 8.12 11.23
CA LEU A 29 -15.53 8.60 12.52
C LEU A 29 -16.98 9.12 12.36
N ARG A 30 -17.24 9.95 11.35
CA ARG A 30 -18.59 10.44 11.04
C ARG A 30 -19.56 9.28 10.81
N TYR A 31 -19.15 8.28 10.03
CA TYR A 31 -19.99 7.10 9.76
C TYR A 31 -20.36 6.38 11.06
N ILE A 32 -19.38 6.13 11.93
CA ILE A 32 -19.62 5.45 13.22
C ILE A 32 -20.55 6.26 14.11
N VAL A 33 -20.29 7.56 14.26
CA VAL A 33 -21.12 8.46 15.08
C VAL A 33 -22.56 8.50 14.56
N ARG A 34 -22.72 8.59 13.23
CA ARG A 34 -24.04 8.56 12.59
C ARG A 34 -24.76 7.24 12.85
N ALA A 35 -24.09 6.10 12.67
CA ALA A 35 -24.69 4.77 12.90
C ALA A 35 -25.14 4.61 14.37
N ILE A 36 -24.37 5.09 15.35
CA ILE A 36 -24.74 5.05 16.77
C ILE A 36 -26.03 5.85 17.02
N PHE A 37 -26.13 7.07 16.51
CA PHE A 37 -27.33 7.90 16.74
C PHE A 37 -28.54 7.43 15.94
N GLU A 38 -28.37 6.89 14.74
CA GLU A 38 -29.45 6.23 13.97
C GLU A 38 -29.98 5.02 14.74
N GLN A 39 -29.11 4.19 15.32
CA GLN A 39 -29.55 3.05 16.13
C GLN A 39 -30.25 3.49 17.40
N ALA A 40 -29.84 4.59 18.04
CA ALA A 40 -30.50 5.15 19.20
C ALA A 40 -31.91 5.70 18.87
N GLU A 41 -32.09 6.30 17.69
CA GLU A 41 -33.40 6.75 17.18
C GLU A 41 -34.32 5.54 16.92
N ILE A 42 -33.82 4.49 16.25
CA ILE A 42 -34.56 3.24 15.97
C ILE A 42 -35.02 2.57 17.27
N ASN A 43 -34.18 2.56 18.30
CA ASN A 43 -34.51 1.97 19.61
C ASN A 43 -35.37 2.89 20.49
N GLY A 44 -35.81 4.05 20.02
CA GLY A 44 -36.64 4.99 20.77
C GLY A 44 -35.91 5.71 21.94
N LEU A 45 -34.58 5.61 22.00
CA LEU A 45 -33.78 6.28 23.03
C LEU A 45 -33.69 7.80 22.81
N ILE A 46 -33.86 8.24 21.57
CA ILE A 46 -33.92 9.63 21.15
C ILE A 46 -35.03 9.81 20.12
N VAL A 47 -35.63 11.01 20.08
CA VAL A 47 -36.72 11.33 19.13
C VAL A 47 -36.21 11.50 17.70
N ALA A 48 -35.01 12.06 17.54
CA ALA A 48 -34.40 12.29 16.24
C ALA A 48 -32.86 12.27 16.33
N SER A 49 -32.21 11.72 15.30
CA SER A 49 -30.74 11.73 15.23
C SER A 49 -30.19 13.14 15.00
N PRO A 50 -29.22 13.59 15.80
CA PRO A 50 -28.55 14.88 15.64
C PRO A 50 -27.56 14.88 14.45
N CYS A 51 -27.45 13.76 13.73
CA CYS A 51 -26.44 13.58 12.68
C CYS A 51 -26.97 13.80 11.25
N ARG A 52 -28.21 14.28 11.07
CA ARG A 52 -28.85 14.39 9.74
C ARG A 52 -28.11 15.33 8.80
N ASN A 53 -27.56 16.45 9.29
CA ASN A 53 -26.93 17.51 8.49
C ASN A 53 -25.46 17.78 8.89
N LEU A 54 -24.71 16.74 9.24
CA LEU A 54 -23.30 16.92 9.58
C LEU A 54 -22.46 17.18 8.33
N GLU A 55 -21.68 18.23 8.37
CA GLU A 55 -20.69 18.55 7.35
C GLU A 55 -19.38 17.79 7.60
N MET A 56 -18.69 17.43 6.53
CA MET A 56 -17.35 16.86 6.65
C MET A 56 -16.33 17.98 6.87
N PRO A 57 -15.44 17.85 7.87
CA PRO A 57 -14.28 18.72 7.95
C PRO A 57 -13.52 18.67 6.61
N VAL A 58 -13.15 19.84 6.09
CA VAL A 58 -12.35 19.94 4.87
C VAL A 58 -10.95 19.41 5.19
N ALA A 59 -10.75 18.12 4.99
CA ALA A 59 -9.43 17.52 5.11
C ALA A 59 -8.82 17.38 3.72
N ARG A 60 -7.61 17.89 3.52
CA ARG A 60 -6.88 17.69 2.26
C ARG A 60 -6.66 16.18 2.06
N LYS A 61 -7.20 15.64 0.98
CA LYS A 61 -6.89 14.30 0.54
C LYS A 61 -5.42 14.30 0.13
N LYS A 62 -4.58 13.59 0.87
CA LYS A 62 -3.19 13.40 0.45
C LYS A 62 -3.23 12.53 -0.82
N GLU A 63 -2.90 13.11 -1.95
CA GLU A 63 -2.80 12.35 -3.19
C GLU A 63 -1.69 11.31 -3.04
N ARG A 64 -2.02 10.08 -3.41
CA ARG A 64 -1.03 9.00 -3.46
C ARG A 64 -0.45 9.02 -4.87
N ARG A 65 0.82 9.41 -4.97
CA ARG A 65 1.56 9.34 -6.22
C ARG A 65 2.24 7.98 -6.38
N SER A 66 2.62 7.64 -7.59
CA SER A 66 3.62 6.62 -7.88
C SER A 66 5.02 7.12 -7.49
N LEU A 67 5.99 6.23 -7.48
CA LEU A 67 7.40 6.60 -7.39
C LEU A 67 7.79 7.41 -8.62
N THR A 68 8.73 8.33 -8.46
CA THR A 68 9.44 8.93 -9.59
C THR A 68 10.41 7.91 -10.19
N HIS A 69 10.92 8.13 -11.40
CA HIS A 69 11.93 7.27 -12.01
C HIS A 69 13.19 7.16 -11.14
N GLU A 70 13.66 8.28 -10.62
CA GLU A 70 14.84 8.33 -9.74
C GLU A 70 14.64 7.50 -8.45
N GLU A 71 13.44 7.59 -7.84
CA GLU A 71 13.09 6.80 -6.66
C GLU A 71 13.00 5.31 -6.98
N GLU A 72 12.46 4.95 -8.15
CA GLU A 72 12.37 3.56 -8.60
C GLU A 72 13.78 3.01 -8.89
N ASP A 73 14.66 3.76 -9.54
CA ASP A 73 16.04 3.37 -9.83
C ASP A 73 16.84 3.13 -8.55
N ILE A 74 16.70 4.02 -7.55
CA ILE A 74 17.33 3.83 -6.23
C ILE A 74 16.83 2.54 -5.57
N ILE A 75 15.52 2.29 -5.62
CA ILE A 75 14.92 1.08 -5.05
C ILE A 75 15.44 -0.17 -5.75
N ARG A 76 15.49 -0.19 -7.09
CA ARG A 76 16.00 -1.32 -7.88
C ARG A 76 17.47 -1.58 -7.58
N LYS A 77 18.30 -0.56 -7.60
CA LYS A 77 19.73 -0.64 -7.25
C LYS A 77 19.95 -1.21 -5.84
N VAL A 78 19.18 -0.74 -4.86
CA VAL A 78 19.27 -1.26 -3.48
C VAL A 78 18.76 -2.68 -3.37
N ALA A 79 17.74 -3.05 -4.16
CA ALA A 79 17.18 -4.39 -4.15
C ALA A 79 18.17 -5.48 -4.59
N GLU A 80 19.16 -5.16 -5.41
CA GLU A 80 20.18 -6.11 -5.87
C GLU A 80 21.05 -6.68 -4.73
N TYR A 81 21.31 -5.88 -3.69
CA TYR A 81 22.25 -6.28 -2.63
C TYR A 81 21.62 -6.33 -1.23
N HIS A 82 20.42 -5.80 -1.04
CA HIS A 82 19.77 -5.76 0.27
C HIS A 82 18.90 -7.01 0.46
N TYR A 83 18.98 -7.65 1.64
CA TYR A 83 18.24 -8.89 1.94
C TYR A 83 16.71 -8.77 1.78
N ALA A 84 16.15 -7.56 1.89
CA ALA A 84 14.73 -7.31 1.66
C ALA A 84 14.42 -6.96 0.19
N GLY A 85 15.41 -6.93 -0.69
CA GLY A 85 15.22 -6.60 -2.12
C GLY A 85 14.16 -7.45 -2.79
N PRO A 86 14.23 -8.80 -2.74
CA PRO A 86 13.22 -9.65 -3.37
C PRO A 86 11.81 -9.40 -2.83
N TRP A 87 11.66 -9.06 -1.55
CA TRP A 87 10.38 -8.71 -0.94
C TRP A 87 9.81 -7.41 -1.51
N VAL A 88 10.66 -6.41 -1.70
CA VAL A 88 10.31 -5.11 -2.30
C VAL A 88 9.91 -5.29 -3.75
N LEU A 89 10.69 -6.06 -4.53
CA LEU A 89 10.42 -6.32 -5.93
C LEU A 89 9.12 -7.11 -6.16
N LEU A 90 8.71 -8.01 -5.27
CA LEU A 90 7.38 -8.64 -5.35
C LEU A 90 6.23 -7.64 -5.30
N MET A 91 6.39 -6.54 -4.60
CA MET A 91 5.37 -5.48 -4.58
C MET A 91 5.50 -4.54 -5.80
N LEU A 92 6.72 -4.28 -6.25
CA LEU A 92 7.00 -3.35 -7.35
C LEU A 92 6.75 -3.99 -8.73
N ASP A 93 7.12 -5.27 -8.93
CA ASP A 93 7.08 -5.94 -10.23
C ASP A 93 5.92 -6.95 -10.38
N CYS A 94 5.33 -7.40 -9.28
CA CYS A 94 4.18 -8.30 -9.27
C CYS A 94 2.93 -7.68 -8.62
N GLY A 95 3.02 -6.48 -8.09
CA GLY A 95 1.90 -5.73 -7.53
C GLY A 95 1.28 -6.34 -6.28
N LEU A 96 2.00 -7.15 -5.51
CA LEU A 96 1.47 -7.78 -4.31
C LEU A 96 1.18 -6.75 -3.21
N ARG A 97 0.11 -7.01 -2.45
CA ARG A 97 -0.09 -6.30 -1.17
C ARG A 97 0.91 -6.81 -0.13
N ARG A 98 1.34 -5.95 0.79
CA ARG A 98 2.26 -6.34 1.88
C ARG A 98 1.82 -7.61 2.62
N GLY A 99 0.53 -7.77 2.89
CA GLY A 99 -0.01 -8.96 3.56
C GLY A 99 -0.01 -10.22 2.69
N GLU A 100 -0.03 -10.07 1.37
CA GLU A 100 0.03 -11.18 0.42
C GLU A 100 1.45 -11.74 0.28
N THR A 101 2.48 -10.92 0.50
CA THR A 101 3.89 -11.36 0.40
C THR A 101 4.34 -12.31 1.51
N VAL A 102 3.58 -12.42 2.59
CA VAL A 102 4.00 -13.19 3.77
C VAL A 102 3.73 -14.69 3.66
N PRO A 103 2.53 -15.14 3.21
CA PRO A 103 2.17 -16.57 3.18
C PRO A 103 2.59 -17.28 1.88
N ILE A 104 3.30 -16.61 0.97
CA ILE A 104 3.68 -17.17 -0.33
C ILE A 104 5.02 -17.91 -0.29
N GLY A 105 5.17 -18.89 -1.17
CA GLY A 105 6.38 -19.67 -1.37
C GLY A 105 6.34 -20.41 -2.70
N TRP A 106 7.30 -21.31 -2.93
CA TRP A 106 7.40 -22.04 -4.21
C TRP A 106 6.20 -22.92 -4.54
N GLN A 107 5.44 -23.35 -3.55
CA GLN A 107 4.17 -24.09 -3.74
C GLN A 107 3.10 -23.27 -4.49
N ASP A 108 3.25 -21.95 -4.51
CA ASP A 108 2.33 -21.02 -5.15
C ASP A 108 2.82 -20.60 -6.57
N VAL A 109 3.99 -21.10 -7.02
CA VAL A 109 4.57 -20.82 -8.34
C VAL A 109 4.29 -21.97 -9.29
N LYS A 110 3.73 -21.66 -10.47
CA LYS A 110 3.41 -22.62 -11.52
C LYS A 110 3.66 -22.00 -12.90
N GLY A 111 4.59 -22.55 -13.67
CA GLY A 111 4.85 -22.12 -15.05
C GLY A 111 5.18 -20.64 -15.18
N GLY A 112 6.03 -20.10 -14.30
CA GLY A 112 6.40 -18.67 -14.31
C GLY A 112 5.31 -17.72 -13.79
N LEU A 113 4.20 -18.26 -13.28
CA LEU A 113 3.12 -17.47 -12.66
C LEU A 113 3.08 -17.72 -11.16
N LEU A 114 2.88 -16.65 -10.40
CA LEU A 114 2.68 -16.67 -8.95
C LEU A 114 1.18 -16.58 -8.65
N GLN A 115 0.64 -17.61 -8.00
CA GLN A 115 -0.75 -17.65 -7.55
C GLN A 115 -0.90 -16.91 -6.23
N ILE A 116 -1.72 -15.89 -6.21
CA ILE A 116 -2.09 -15.15 -5.00
C ILE A 116 -3.47 -15.64 -4.55
N SER A 117 -3.56 -16.31 -3.42
CA SER A 117 -4.83 -16.85 -2.88
C SER A 117 -5.00 -16.55 -1.40
N ARG A 118 -3.95 -16.08 -0.73
CA ARG A 118 -3.91 -15.90 0.73
C ARG A 118 -3.27 -14.56 1.08
N SER A 119 -3.66 -14.02 2.21
CA SER A 119 -2.99 -12.85 2.80
C SER A 119 -2.92 -13.02 4.32
N VAL A 120 -2.11 -12.22 4.98
CA VAL A 120 -2.11 -12.14 6.44
C VAL A 120 -2.66 -10.81 6.93
N GLU A 121 -3.32 -10.88 8.06
CA GLU A 121 -3.72 -9.73 8.87
C GLU A 121 -2.99 -9.78 10.20
N TYR A 122 -2.66 -8.61 10.73
CA TYR A 122 -2.12 -8.45 12.08
C TYR A 122 -3.16 -7.70 12.90
N LYS A 123 -3.69 -8.34 13.94
CA LYS A 123 -4.59 -7.70 14.89
C LYS A 123 -3.83 -6.66 15.71
N SER A 124 -4.52 -5.64 16.19
CA SER A 124 -3.91 -4.51 16.92
C SER A 124 -3.15 -4.95 18.19
N ASP A 125 -3.61 -6.01 18.82
CA ASP A 125 -3.10 -6.60 20.06
C ASP A 125 -2.13 -7.77 19.82
N CYS A 126 -1.96 -8.21 18.56
CA CYS A 126 -1.18 -9.40 18.23
C CYS A 126 -0.17 -9.13 17.12
N ASN A 127 1.11 -9.35 17.46
CA ASN A 127 2.21 -9.22 16.51
C ASN A 127 2.32 -10.41 15.53
N GLN A 128 1.58 -11.50 15.78
CA GLN A 128 1.60 -12.70 14.94
C GLN A 128 0.66 -12.57 13.75
N PRO A 129 1.06 -13.10 12.58
CA PRO A 129 0.21 -13.11 11.40
C PRO A 129 -0.99 -14.06 11.59
N THR A 130 -2.19 -13.57 11.26
CA THR A 130 -3.37 -14.41 11.11
C THR A 130 -3.60 -14.61 9.62
N LEU A 131 -3.59 -15.86 9.16
CA LEU A 131 -3.86 -16.18 7.77
C LEU A 131 -5.33 -15.90 7.46
N LYS A 132 -5.55 -15.22 6.35
CA LYS A 132 -6.88 -15.00 5.76
C LYS A 132 -6.88 -15.54 4.34
N ASP A 133 -7.86 -16.34 4.02
CA ASP A 133 -8.20 -16.62 2.63
C ASP A 133 -8.73 -15.33 1.98
N THR A 134 -8.49 -15.18 0.70
CA THR A 134 -9.04 -14.05 -0.04
C THR A 134 -10.55 -14.16 -0.05
N LYS A 135 -11.23 -13.20 0.58
CA LYS A 135 -12.70 -13.20 0.79
C LYS A 135 -13.52 -13.14 -0.50
N THR A 136 -12.90 -12.86 -1.63
CA THR A 136 -13.60 -12.69 -2.92
C THR A 136 -12.87 -13.44 -4.02
N ALA A 137 -13.61 -13.91 -5.03
CA ALA A 137 -13.04 -14.51 -6.24
C ALA A 137 -12.00 -13.59 -6.91
N ALA A 138 -12.18 -12.28 -6.85
CA ALA A 138 -11.22 -11.29 -7.35
C ALA A 138 -9.88 -11.27 -6.58
N GLY A 139 -9.83 -11.85 -5.39
CA GLY A 139 -8.61 -11.96 -4.60
C GLY A 139 -7.69 -13.09 -5.05
N VAL A 140 -8.24 -14.13 -5.68
CA VAL A 140 -7.46 -15.24 -6.26
C VAL A 140 -7.06 -14.85 -7.67
N ARG A 141 -5.76 -14.71 -7.89
CA ARG A 141 -5.24 -14.29 -9.19
C ARG A 141 -3.86 -14.88 -9.45
N PHE A 142 -3.47 -14.90 -10.71
CA PHE A 142 -2.13 -15.23 -11.14
C PHE A 142 -1.43 -13.96 -11.65
N VAL A 143 -0.20 -13.76 -11.23
CA VAL A 143 0.65 -12.66 -11.69
C VAL A 143 1.94 -13.22 -12.26
N PRO A 144 2.50 -12.63 -13.34
CA PRO A 144 3.81 -13.01 -13.83
C PRO A 144 4.87 -12.86 -12.73
N LEU A 145 5.74 -13.84 -12.61
CA LEU A 145 6.91 -13.79 -11.75
C LEU A 145 8.16 -13.68 -12.64
N PRO A 146 8.84 -12.53 -12.71
CA PRO A 146 10.04 -12.37 -13.49
C PRO A 146 11.13 -13.37 -13.08
N ASP A 147 11.84 -13.96 -14.06
CA ASP A 147 12.86 -14.99 -13.81
C ASP A 147 13.99 -14.48 -12.93
N GLU A 148 14.40 -13.22 -13.11
CA GLU A 148 15.41 -12.56 -12.29
C GLU A 148 14.99 -12.49 -10.83
N LEU A 149 13.73 -12.08 -10.58
CA LEU A 149 13.17 -12.04 -9.24
C LEU A 149 13.03 -13.45 -8.65
N ALA A 150 12.59 -14.43 -9.45
CA ALA A 150 12.48 -15.83 -9.05
C ALA A 150 13.85 -16.41 -8.60
N ALA A 151 14.93 -16.00 -9.27
CA ALA A 151 16.29 -16.42 -8.92
C ALA A 151 16.75 -15.89 -7.54
N MET A 152 16.21 -14.75 -7.11
CA MET A 152 16.54 -14.14 -5.82
C MET A 152 15.77 -14.72 -4.64
N LEU A 153 14.71 -15.52 -4.88
CA LEU A 153 13.82 -16.04 -3.84
C LEU A 153 14.41 -17.29 -3.17
N ASP A 154 14.19 -17.42 -1.86
CA ASP A 154 14.65 -18.61 -1.09
C ASP A 154 13.95 -19.87 -1.58
N LYS A 155 14.77 -20.87 -1.99
CA LYS A 155 14.32 -22.16 -2.50
C LYS A 155 14.19 -23.26 -1.44
N LYS A 156 14.65 -22.99 -0.21
CA LYS A 156 14.78 -24.01 0.85
C LYS A 156 13.61 -23.99 1.84
N SER A 157 12.95 -22.84 1.96
CA SER A 157 11.91 -22.64 2.98
C SER A 157 10.50 -22.68 2.38
N ARG A 158 9.52 -22.99 3.24
CA ARG A 158 8.10 -22.99 2.87
C ARG A 158 7.63 -21.61 2.38
N TYR A 159 8.13 -20.53 3.00
CA TYR A 159 7.79 -19.16 2.68
C TYR A 159 9.03 -18.45 2.13
N PHE A 160 8.87 -17.60 1.12
CA PHE A 160 9.97 -16.81 0.59
C PHE A 160 10.62 -15.93 1.66
N PHE A 161 9.80 -15.39 2.56
CA PHE A 161 10.27 -14.54 3.66
C PHE A 161 9.76 -15.11 4.98
N HIS A 162 10.69 -15.49 5.83
CA HIS A 162 10.38 -16.18 7.05
C HIS A 162 11.29 -15.74 8.21
N ARG A 163 10.91 -16.09 9.40
CA ARG A 163 11.74 -15.97 10.59
C ARG A 163 12.81 -17.07 10.61
N LYS A 164 13.81 -16.91 11.47
CA LYS A 164 14.87 -17.94 11.65
C LYS A 164 14.32 -19.35 12.01
N ASP A 165 13.12 -19.39 12.61
CA ASP A 165 12.41 -20.63 12.95
C ASP A 165 11.52 -21.17 11.81
N GLY A 166 11.60 -20.61 10.60
CA GLY A 166 10.84 -20.99 9.43
C GLY A 166 9.37 -20.52 9.42
N ARG A 167 8.91 -19.83 10.46
CA ARG A 167 7.54 -19.31 10.54
C ARG A 167 7.40 -18.00 9.77
N MET A 168 6.15 -17.65 9.45
CA MET A 168 5.80 -16.38 8.80
C MET A 168 6.31 -15.17 9.60
N LEU A 169 6.62 -14.09 8.88
CA LEU A 169 7.10 -12.85 9.48
C LEU A 169 6.01 -12.20 10.36
N THR A 170 6.43 -11.63 11.48
CA THR A 170 5.60 -10.84 12.38
C THR A 170 5.40 -9.41 11.84
N ALA A 171 4.41 -8.68 12.36
CA ALA A 171 4.20 -7.27 12.02
C ALA A 171 5.45 -6.42 12.28
N THR A 172 6.10 -6.65 13.42
CA THR A 172 7.37 -5.97 13.77
C THR A 172 8.51 -6.39 12.84
N GLY A 173 8.58 -7.68 12.44
CA GLY A 173 9.56 -8.17 11.47
C GLY A 173 9.44 -7.44 10.13
N LEU A 174 8.23 -7.34 9.58
CA LEU A 174 7.97 -6.58 8.34
C LEU A 174 8.32 -5.10 8.46
N ARG A 175 7.95 -4.46 9.58
CA ARG A 175 8.29 -3.04 9.80
C ARG A 175 9.81 -2.82 9.85
N ARG A 176 10.54 -3.70 10.53
CA ARG A 176 12.02 -3.63 10.60
C ARG A 176 12.66 -3.89 9.25
N MET A 177 12.13 -4.84 8.48
CA MET A 177 12.61 -5.15 7.13
C MET A 177 12.46 -3.95 6.21
N TRP A 178 11.27 -3.32 6.20
CA TRP A 178 11.05 -2.09 5.45
C TRP A 178 11.95 -0.93 5.92
N ALA A 179 12.02 -0.68 7.21
CA ALA A 179 12.85 0.40 7.76
C ALA A 179 14.34 0.23 7.41
N SER A 180 14.83 -1.03 7.41
CA SER A 180 16.20 -1.34 6.98
C SER A 180 16.40 -1.04 5.50
N PHE A 181 15.46 -1.46 4.64
CA PHE A 181 15.51 -1.22 3.21
C PHE A 181 15.43 0.27 2.87
N HIS A 182 14.45 0.97 3.46
CA HIS A 182 14.26 2.42 3.27
C HIS A 182 15.52 3.20 3.66
N ARG A 183 16.14 2.82 4.78
CA ARG A 183 17.43 3.41 5.20
C ARG A 183 18.55 3.14 4.20
N ALA A 184 18.57 1.98 3.55
CA ALA A 184 19.55 1.68 2.50
C ALA A 184 19.30 2.55 1.26
N CYS A 185 18.03 2.81 0.89
CA CYS A 185 17.68 3.76 -0.16
C CYS A 185 18.13 5.18 0.17
N ASP A 186 17.91 5.63 1.40
CA ASP A 186 18.39 6.95 1.87
C ASP A 186 19.92 7.10 1.69
N ARG A 187 20.68 6.06 2.07
CA ARG A 187 22.13 6.04 1.87
C ARG A 187 22.52 6.06 0.40
N ALA A 188 21.84 5.28 -0.43
CA ALA A 188 22.10 5.22 -1.86
C ALA A 188 21.78 6.55 -2.56
N ALA A 189 20.80 7.29 -2.04
CA ALA A 189 20.43 8.62 -2.49
C ALA A 189 21.37 9.73 -2.01
N GLY A 190 22.33 9.43 -1.13
CA GLY A 190 23.30 10.43 -0.62
C GLY A 190 22.89 11.11 0.69
N ALA A 191 22.07 10.49 1.52
CA ALA A 191 21.68 11.02 2.83
C ALA A 191 22.88 11.30 3.73
N GLU A 192 22.82 12.39 4.48
CA GLU A 192 23.83 12.71 5.48
C GLU A 192 23.65 11.83 6.73
N ILE A 193 24.72 11.17 7.15
CA ILE A 193 24.72 10.24 8.27
C ILE A 193 25.77 10.61 9.29
N TYR A 194 25.35 10.79 10.54
CA TYR A 194 26.23 10.99 11.67
C TYR A 194 25.98 9.96 12.76
N ARG A 195 27.03 9.31 13.27
CA ARG A 195 26.94 8.27 14.31
C ARG A 195 25.80 7.26 14.07
N ASN A 196 25.70 6.78 12.82
CA ASN A 196 24.68 5.82 12.39
C ASN A 196 23.23 6.34 12.40
N LYS A 197 23.00 7.66 12.53
CA LYS A 197 21.70 8.32 12.40
C LYS A 197 21.66 9.12 11.10
N ILE A 198 20.55 9.05 10.38
CA ILE A 198 20.29 9.93 9.25
C ILE A 198 19.99 11.31 9.82
N ILE A 199 20.75 12.30 9.39
CA ILE A 199 20.59 13.71 9.78
C ILE A 199 19.69 14.40 8.76
N THR A 200 19.99 14.21 7.46
CA THR A 200 19.20 14.76 6.36
C THR A 200 18.79 13.61 5.44
N HIS A 201 17.49 13.48 5.22
CA HIS A 201 16.99 12.51 4.28
C HIS A 201 17.22 12.94 2.84
N ALA A 202 17.72 12.05 2.01
CA ALA A 202 17.85 12.23 0.56
C ALA A 202 16.82 11.39 -0.22
N PHE A 203 16.20 10.40 0.43
CA PHE A 203 15.09 9.62 -0.09
C PHE A 203 13.82 9.98 0.66
N ASP A 204 12.67 10.16 -0.04
CA ASP A 204 11.43 10.63 0.58
C ASP A 204 10.97 9.70 1.73
N PRO A 205 10.99 10.19 2.99
CA PRO A 205 10.62 9.39 4.16
C PRO A 205 9.13 9.00 4.19
N SER A 206 8.29 9.60 3.35
CA SER A 206 6.87 9.29 3.25
C SER A 206 6.57 8.05 2.40
N ILE A 207 7.55 7.53 1.66
CA ILE A 207 7.40 6.34 0.84
C ILE A 207 7.18 5.11 1.73
N THR A 208 6.12 4.37 1.43
CA THR A 208 5.73 3.16 2.13
C THR A 208 5.65 1.98 1.15
N PRO A 209 5.60 0.72 1.62
CA PRO A 209 5.42 -0.43 0.75
C PRO A 209 4.22 -0.34 -0.20
N HIS A 210 3.21 0.48 0.13
CA HIS A 210 2.05 0.66 -0.72
C HIS A 210 2.34 1.48 -1.98
N TYR A 211 3.33 2.37 -1.94
CA TYR A 211 3.82 3.10 -3.12
C TYR A 211 4.35 2.16 -4.19
N LEU A 212 5.06 1.09 -3.82
CA LEU A 212 5.59 0.08 -4.74
C LEU A 212 4.47 -0.53 -5.59
N ARG A 213 3.41 -0.98 -4.93
CA ARG A 213 2.25 -1.55 -5.61
C ARG A 213 1.50 -0.49 -6.45
N HIS A 214 1.45 0.75 -5.98
CA HIS A 214 0.85 1.84 -6.74
C HIS A 214 1.64 2.10 -8.03
N THR A 215 2.97 2.11 -7.93
CA THR A 215 3.89 2.23 -9.07
C THR A 215 3.72 1.08 -10.06
N TYR A 216 3.59 -0.17 -9.59
CA TYR A 216 3.26 -1.30 -10.46
C TYR A 216 2.00 -1.03 -11.30
N CYS A 217 0.93 -0.51 -10.70
CA CYS A 217 -0.28 -0.16 -11.42
C CYS A 217 -0.04 0.92 -12.49
N SER A 218 0.77 1.94 -12.16
CA SER A 218 1.14 3.00 -13.11
C SER A 218 2.02 2.46 -14.23
N ASN A 219 2.94 1.54 -13.92
CA ASN A 219 3.80 0.89 -14.91
C ASN A 219 3.00 0.00 -15.88
N LEU A 220 1.96 -0.71 -15.40
CA LEU A 220 1.03 -1.45 -16.28
C LEU A 220 0.36 -0.51 -17.30
N ARG A 221 -0.03 0.69 -16.86
CA ARG A 221 -0.60 1.71 -17.76
C ARG A 221 0.42 2.15 -18.81
N ARG A 222 1.65 2.47 -18.41
CA ARG A 222 2.73 2.87 -19.35
C ARG A 222 3.04 1.78 -20.37
N GLN A 223 2.93 0.51 -19.97
CA GLN A 223 3.07 -0.66 -20.84
C GLN A 223 1.86 -0.90 -21.75
N GLY A 224 0.81 -0.07 -21.70
CA GLY A 224 -0.38 -0.21 -22.52
C GLY A 224 -1.32 -1.35 -22.10
N VAL A 225 -1.16 -1.90 -20.90
CA VAL A 225 -2.05 -2.95 -20.37
C VAL A 225 -3.44 -2.36 -20.17
N ASP A 226 -4.47 -3.03 -20.67
CA ASP A 226 -5.84 -2.55 -20.51
C ASP A 226 -6.31 -2.53 -19.05
N LEU A 227 -7.26 -1.63 -18.76
CA LEU A 227 -7.73 -1.37 -17.40
C LEU A 227 -8.28 -2.63 -16.70
N LYS A 228 -8.93 -3.53 -17.45
CA LYS A 228 -9.55 -4.73 -16.89
C LYS A 228 -8.50 -5.79 -16.52
N THR A 229 -7.50 -5.96 -17.37
CA THR A 229 -6.33 -6.82 -17.09
C THR A 229 -5.54 -6.26 -15.90
N ALA A 230 -5.32 -4.96 -15.83
CA ALA A 230 -4.67 -4.34 -14.69
C ALA A 230 -5.49 -4.50 -13.39
N GLN A 231 -6.81 -4.33 -13.45
CA GLN A 231 -7.70 -4.62 -12.31
C GLN A 231 -7.51 -6.07 -11.80
N TYR A 232 -7.47 -7.04 -12.71
CA TYR A 232 -7.24 -8.45 -12.38
C TYR A 232 -5.87 -8.65 -11.72
N LEU A 233 -4.78 -8.18 -12.35
CA LEU A 233 -3.42 -8.31 -11.82
C LEU A 233 -3.27 -7.64 -10.45
N MET A 234 -3.92 -6.51 -10.25
CA MET A 234 -3.97 -5.81 -8.98
C MET A 234 -4.88 -6.51 -7.95
N GLY A 235 -5.83 -7.34 -8.36
CA GLY A 235 -6.83 -7.93 -7.47
C GLY A 235 -7.68 -6.86 -6.77
N HIS A 236 -8.11 -5.84 -7.51
CA HIS A 236 -9.04 -4.82 -7.02
C HIS A 236 -10.47 -5.30 -7.25
N SER A 237 -11.26 -5.35 -6.18
CA SER A 237 -12.68 -5.70 -6.25
C SER A 237 -13.50 -4.64 -6.98
N ASP A 238 -13.07 -3.38 -6.90
CA ASP A 238 -13.70 -2.24 -7.57
C ASP A 238 -12.76 -1.67 -8.63
N ILE A 239 -13.27 -1.57 -9.86
CA ILE A 239 -12.56 -1.04 -11.01
C ILE A 239 -12.21 0.44 -10.83
N ALA A 240 -13.02 1.20 -10.09
CA ALA A 240 -12.77 2.61 -9.80
C ALA A 240 -11.43 2.82 -9.08
N THR A 241 -10.99 1.84 -8.27
CA THR A 241 -9.68 1.90 -7.62
C THR A 241 -8.53 1.87 -8.63
N THR A 242 -8.62 1.05 -9.66
CA THR A 242 -7.63 0.98 -10.74
C THR A 242 -7.76 2.19 -11.67
N ALA A 243 -8.99 2.55 -12.03
CA ALA A 243 -9.27 3.69 -12.91
C ALA A 243 -8.74 5.02 -12.34
N ASN A 244 -8.85 5.23 -11.03
CA ASN A 244 -8.30 6.40 -10.37
C ASN A 244 -6.76 6.51 -10.53
N ILE A 245 -6.04 5.39 -10.56
CA ILE A 245 -4.59 5.39 -10.81
C ILE A 245 -4.31 5.61 -12.30
N TYR A 246 -5.09 5.00 -13.17
CA TYR A 246 -4.97 5.11 -14.63
C TYR A 246 -5.33 6.51 -15.16
N SER A 247 -6.20 7.25 -14.48
CA SER A 247 -6.60 8.61 -14.88
C SER A 247 -5.60 9.70 -14.47
N HIS A 248 -4.69 9.42 -13.55
CA HIS A 248 -3.64 10.36 -13.16
C HIS A 248 -2.52 10.37 -14.23
N VAL A 249 -2.56 11.36 -15.12
CA VAL A 249 -1.47 11.67 -16.02
C VAL A 249 -0.47 12.52 -15.24
N THR A 250 0.79 12.07 -15.16
CA THR A 250 1.88 12.82 -14.52
C THR A 250 2.61 13.68 -15.55
N GLU A 251 3.37 14.67 -15.09
CA GLU A 251 4.25 15.46 -15.97
C GLU A 251 5.27 14.58 -16.69
N ASP A 252 5.76 13.51 -16.01
CA ASP A 252 6.69 12.55 -16.58
C ASP A 252 6.03 11.76 -17.73
N ASP A 253 4.75 11.35 -17.60
CA ASP A 253 4.01 10.69 -18.67
C ASP A 253 3.90 11.60 -19.93
N ILE A 254 3.75 12.90 -19.73
CA ILE A 254 3.67 13.87 -20.84
C ILE A 254 5.03 14.03 -21.51
N ARG A 255 6.12 14.08 -20.74
CA ARG A 255 7.50 14.15 -21.26
C ARG A 255 7.86 12.90 -22.06
N GLU A 256 7.58 11.70 -21.52
CA GLU A 256 7.80 10.42 -22.23
C GLU A 256 7.04 10.35 -23.56
N MET A 257 5.78 10.84 -23.58
CA MET A 257 5.00 10.93 -24.82
C MET A 257 5.63 11.90 -25.83
N GLN A 258 6.23 12.98 -25.38
CA GLN A 258 6.86 13.98 -26.24
C GLN A 258 8.18 13.45 -26.78
N GLU A 259 9.02 12.84 -25.96
CA GLU A 259 10.27 12.18 -26.35
C GLU A 259 10.02 11.02 -27.37
N ALA A 260 9.00 10.19 -27.12
CA ALA A 260 8.62 9.12 -28.05
C ALA A 260 8.15 9.65 -29.41
N LYS A 261 7.53 10.83 -29.45
CA LYS A 261 7.09 11.50 -30.67
C LYS A 261 8.27 12.08 -31.45
N ASP A 262 9.20 12.74 -30.71
CA ASP A 262 10.40 13.34 -31.29
C ASP A 262 11.39 12.30 -31.81
N ALA A 263 11.34 11.05 -31.30
CA ALA A 263 12.14 9.92 -31.77
C ALA A 263 11.53 9.18 -32.98
N ALA A 264 10.25 9.46 -33.31
CA ALA A 264 9.54 8.85 -34.44
C ALA A 264 9.49 9.73 -35.70
N ASP A 265 9.85 11.00 -35.55
CA ASP A 265 10.05 12.00 -36.62
C ASP A 265 11.53 12.06 -37.02
#